data_274a297f7576e618e4c7dd7fd05f5150
#
_entry.id   274a297f7576e618e4c7dd7fd05f5150
#
_cell.length_a   1.000
_cell.length_b   1.000
_cell.length_c   1.000
_cell.angle_alpha   90.00
_cell.angle_beta   90.00
_cell.angle_gamma   90.00
#
_symmetry.space_group_name_H-M   'P 1'
#
loop_
_entity.id
_entity.type
_entity.pdbx_description
1 polymer ?
#
loop_
_entity_poly.entity_id
_entity_poly.type
_entity_poly.pdbx_seq_one_letter_code
_entity_poly.pdbx_strand_id
1 'polypeptide(L)'
;KLTAKLTAEFTVKKKQYEYYRDQLLSFTGDVLQVKLGDYFPHIRNGFVGTATPFFTTEDNGIRYLKGTNIHDGIISDNDFCYITPEFHQKHIRNELKLNDILMVQSGHVGECAVVTEQYVGANCHALIIMSNGGNCSSKYVVHYLHTTEGKKKLGGITTGGTVKHILASEMKKFTIPLPPLAEQERIVSTLDRLNAHYNDLYSDLTAEIEARQRQYEYYRDKLLTFEPAK
;
A
#
# COMPACT_ATOMS: atom_id res chain seq x y z
N LYS A 1 15.04 20.24 -18.11
CA LYS A 1 14.14 21.36 -17.70
C LYS A 1 12.67 20.91 -17.72
N LEU A 2 12.21 20.17 -18.75
CA LEU A 2 10.84 19.64 -18.86
C LEU A 2 10.59 18.58 -17.78
N THR A 3 11.46 17.58 -17.64
CA THR A 3 11.39 16.54 -16.62
C THR A 3 11.24 17.13 -15.21
N ALA A 4 12.05 18.14 -14.88
CA ALA A 4 11.94 18.83 -13.59
C ALA A 4 10.59 19.52 -13.38
N LYS A 5 9.99 20.10 -14.45
CA LYS A 5 8.66 20.70 -14.39
C LYS A 5 7.60 19.64 -14.13
N LEU A 6 7.66 18.53 -14.86
CA LEU A 6 6.72 17.41 -14.73
C LEU A 6 6.79 16.77 -13.33
N THR A 7 8.01 16.55 -12.80
CA THR A 7 8.20 16.05 -11.43
C THR A 7 7.64 17.02 -10.38
N ALA A 8 7.80 18.33 -10.59
CA ALA A 8 7.25 19.33 -9.68
C ALA A 8 5.71 19.33 -9.71
N GLU A 9 5.11 19.21 -10.89
CA GLU A 9 3.65 19.13 -11.05
C GLU A 9 3.07 17.90 -10.37
N PHE A 10 3.72 16.74 -10.54
CA PHE A 10 3.38 15.51 -9.82
C PHE A 10 3.43 15.70 -8.29
N THR A 11 4.50 16.31 -7.79
CA THR A 11 4.65 16.56 -6.34
C THR A 11 3.54 17.45 -5.79
N VAL A 12 3.12 18.47 -6.55
CA VAL A 12 2.01 19.34 -6.17
C VAL A 12 0.69 18.57 -6.12
N LYS A 13 0.41 17.71 -7.12
CA LYS A 13 -0.81 16.89 -7.17
C LYS A 13 -0.86 15.87 -6.05
N LYS A 14 0.26 15.20 -5.72
CA LYS A 14 0.36 14.30 -4.57
C LYS A 14 0.02 15.03 -3.26
N LYS A 15 0.61 16.20 -3.03
CA LYS A 15 0.30 17.02 -1.86
C LYS A 15 -1.15 17.47 -1.81
N GLN A 16 -1.75 17.77 -2.96
CA GLN A 16 -3.16 18.13 -3.06
C GLN A 16 -4.07 16.95 -2.65
N TYR A 17 -3.77 15.74 -3.14
CA TYR A 17 -4.49 14.54 -2.73
C TYR A 17 -4.36 14.29 -1.22
N GLU A 18 -3.13 14.35 -0.68
CA GLU A 18 -2.86 14.18 0.76
C GLU A 18 -3.65 15.20 1.60
N TYR A 19 -3.70 16.46 1.16
CA TYR A 19 -4.47 17.50 1.82
C TYR A 19 -5.97 17.17 1.85
N TYR A 20 -6.58 16.81 0.72
CA TYR A 20 -8.02 16.46 0.67
C TYR A 20 -8.33 15.19 1.46
N ARG A 21 -7.45 14.19 1.43
CA ARG A 21 -7.58 13.00 2.27
C ARG A 21 -7.61 13.37 3.74
N ASP A 22 -6.66 14.17 4.18
CA ASP A 22 -6.54 14.58 5.58
C ASP A 22 -7.75 15.44 6.01
N GLN A 23 -8.28 16.30 5.13
CA GLN A 23 -9.48 17.07 5.40
C GLN A 23 -10.74 16.18 5.52
N LEU A 24 -10.94 15.24 4.59
CA LEU A 24 -12.09 14.34 4.59
C LEU A 24 -12.11 13.37 5.77
N LEU A 25 -10.94 13.05 6.32
CA LEU A 25 -10.75 12.14 7.44
C LEU A 25 -10.44 12.84 8.77
N SER A 26 -10.51 14.17 8.79
CA SER A 26 -10.44 15.00 10.00
C SER A 26 -11.85 15.30 10.48
N PHE A 27 -12.18 14.81 11.64
CA PHE A 27 -13.50 15.00 12.24
C PHE A 27 -13.44 16.05 13.35
N THR A 28 -14.22 17.11 13.19
CA THR A 28 -14.48 18.11 14.24
C THR A 28 -15.84 17.80 14.86
N GLY A 29 -15.87 17.18 16.04
CA GLY A 29 -17.12 16.83 16.75
C GLY A 29 -17.11 15.40 17.29
N ASP A 30 -18.28 14.95 17.77
CA ASP A 30 -18.45 13.67 18.45
C ASP A 30 -18.52 12.48 17.47
N VAL A 31 -17.41 12.19 16.78
CA VAL A 31 -17.30 10.93 16.03
C VAL A 31 -16.78 9.85 16.96
N LEU A 32 -17.48 8.72 16.96
CA LEU A 32 -17.15 7.56 17.77
C LEU A 32 -15.69 7.13 17.55
N GLN A 33 -14.90 7.09 18.62
CA GLN A 33 -13.54 6.52 18.60
C GLN A 33 -13.62 5.05 18.97
N VAL A 34 -13.18 4.19 18.05
CA VAL A 34 -13.24 2.73 18.20
C VAL A 34 -11.87 2.09 18.13
N LYS A 35 -11.70 0.96 18.81
CA LYS A 35 -10.48 0.14 18.67
C LYS A 35 -10.58 -0.71 17.41
N LEU A 36 -9.50 -0.83 16.65
CA LEU A 36 -9.47 -1.70 15.47
C LEU A 36 -9.80 -3.15 15.81
N GLY A 37 -9.38 -3.65 16.96
CA GLY A 37 -9.69 -5.01 17.41
C GLY A 37 -11.17 -5.34 17.56
N ASP A 38 -12.04 -4.33 17.72
CA ASP A 38 -13.48 -4.52 17.83
C ASP A 38 -14.14 -4.77 16.46
N TYR A 39 -13.51 -4.31 15.37
CA TYR A 39 -13.99 -4.41 13.99
C TYR A 39 -13.19 -5.41 13.15
N PHE A 40 -11.95 -5.68 13.55
CA PHE A 40 -11.05 -6.64 12.94
C PHE A 40 -10.71 -7.73 13.98
N PRO A 41 -11.58 -8.71 14.18
CA PRO A 41 -11.46 -9.68 15.28
C PRO A 41 -10.19 -10.54 15.20
N HIS A 42 -9.64 -10.70 13.98
CA HIS A 42 -8.43 -11.46 13.75
C HIS A 42 -7.31 -10.54 13.25
N ILE A 43 -6.57 -9.93 14.19
CA ILE A 43 -5.32 -9.22 13.90
C ILE A 43 -4.16 -10.14 14.28
N ARG A 44 -3.36 -10.55 13.29
CA ARG A 44 -2.30 -11.54 13.43
C ARG A 44 -1.11 -11.22 12.52
N ASN A 45 0.01 -11.86 12.76
CA ASN A 45 1.16 -11.79 11.85
C ASN A 45 1.05 -12.89 10.78
N GLY A 46 1.48 -12.58 9.56
CA GLY A 46 1.85 -13.55 8.55
C GLY A 46 2.99 -14.46 9.03
N PHE A 47 3.51 -15.29 8.16
CA PHE A 47 4.62 -16.17 8.53
C PHE A 47 5.86 -15.34 8.90
N VAL A 48 6.44 -15.65 10.07
CA VAL A 48 7.70 -15.06 10.53
C VAL A 48 8.75 -16.17 10.60
N GLY A 49 9.80 -16.07 9.80
CA GLY A 49 10.85 -17.07 9.71
C GLY A 49 11.45 -17.12 8.30
N THR A 50 12.31 -18.11 8.05
CA THR A 50 12.95 -18.30 6.74
C THR A 50 12.02 -19.05 5.79
N ALA A 51 11.45 -18.36 4.79
CA ALA A 51 10.59 -18.94 3.79
C ALA A 51 11.32 -19.39 2.51
N THR A 52 12.56 -18.94 2.31
CA THR A 52 13.36 -19.20 1.09
C THR A 52 13.43 -20.67 0.68
N PRO A 53 13.57 -21.67 1.58
CA PRO A 53 13.59 -23.08 1.19
C PRO A 53 12.28 -23.60 0.56
N PHE A 54 11.19 -22.83 0.70
CA PHE A 54 9.84 -23.20 0.22
C PHE A 54 9.41 -22.36 -1.00
N PHE A 55 10.33 -21.58 -1.56
CA PHE A 55 10.04 -20.83 -2.77
C PHE A 55 9.99 -21.77 -3.98
N THR A 56 9.07 -21.45 -4.90
CA THR A 56 8.85 -22.21 -6.14
C THR A 56 8.52 -21.24 -7.29
N THR A 57 8.22 -21.77 -8.46
CA THR A 57 7.79 -21.01 -9.64
C THR A 57 6.32 -20.62 -9.55
N GLU A 58 5.91 -19.65 -10.36
CA GLU A 58 4.51 -19.19 -10.46
C GLU A 58 3.54 -20.33 -10.80
N ASP A 59 3.90 -21.17 -11.79
CA ASP A 59 3.03 -22.26 -12.26
C ASP A 59 2.69 -23.30 -11.20
N ASN A 60 3.55 -23.45 -10.19
CA ASN A 60 3.43 -24.48 -9.14
C ASN A 60 3.23 -23.90 -7.74
N GLY A 61 3.00 -22.61 -7.64
CA GLY A 61 3.06 -21.91 -6.36
C GLY A 61 1.85 -21.07 -6.02
N ILE A 62 1.79 -20.73 -4.75
CA ILE A 62 0.85 -19.77 -4.17
C ILE A 62 1.57 -18.44 -4.00
N ARG A 63 0.97 -17.32 -4.41
CA ARG A 63 1.53 -15.97 -4.25
C ARG A 63 1.91 -15.72 -2.80
N TYR A 64 3.08 -15.13 -2.59
CA TYR A 64 3.63 -14.85 -1.27
C TYR A 64 4.08 -13.40 -1.18
N LEU A 65 3.25 -12.59 -0.50
CA LEU A 65 3.45 -11.14 -0.39
C LEU A 65 4.48 -10.81 0.70
N LYS A 66 5.28 -9.80 0.44
CA LYS A 66 6.27 -9.23 1.38
C LYS A 66 5.99 -7.76 1.63
N GLY A 67 6.65 -7.15 2.62
CA GLY A 67 6.56 -5.72 2.87
C GLY A 67 6.90 -4.85 1.65
N THR A 68 7.77 -5.33 0.77
CA THR A 68 8.13 -4.66 -0.48
C THR A 68 7.01 -4.60 -1.52
N ASN A 69 5.96 -5.39 -1.37
CA ASN A 69 4.78 -5.33 -2.24
C ASN A 69 3.73 -4.30 -1.78
N ILE A 70 3.88 -3.71 -0.58
CA ILE A 70 2.88 -2.80 -0.01
C ILE A 70 3.39 -1.37 -0.07
N HIS A 71 2.75 -0.52 -0.88
CA HIS A 71 3.12 0.89 -1.06
C HIS A 71 1.90 1.76 -1.34
N ASP A 72 1.85 2.95 -0.77
CA ASP A 72 0.87 4.01 -1.07
C ASP A 72 -0.60 3.52 -1.09
N GLY A 73 -0.97 2.55 -0.26
CA GLY A 73 -2.33 2.03 -0.15
C GLY A 73 -2.69 0.91 -1.13
N ILE A 74 -1.73 0.44 -1.93
CA ILE A 74 -1.92 -0.63 -2.92
C ILE A 74 -0.96 -1.80 -2.69
N ILE A 75 -1.33 -2.96 -3.22
CA ILE A 75 -0.45 -4.11 -3.35
C ILE A 75 0.12 -4.07 -4.78
N SER A 76 1.45 -3.97 -4.88
CA SER A 76 2.17 -3.95 -6.16
C SER A 76 2.39 -5.36 -6.69
N ASP A 77 2.19 -5.55 -8.01
CA ASP A 77 2.42 -6.82 -8.71
C ASP A 77 3.91 -7.08 -9.03
N ASN A 78 4.82 -6.21 -8.60
CA ASN A 78 6.24 -6.36 -8.86
C ASN A 78 6.89 -7.34 -7.87
N ASP A 79 7.81 -8.17 -8.36
CA ASP A 79 8.69 -9.05 -7.58
C ASP A 79 7.96 -10.00 -6.61
N PHE A 80 6.91 -10.65 -7.09
CA PHE A 80 6.28 -11.71 -6.30
C PHE A 80 7.20 -12.89 -6.08
N CYS A 81 7.14 -13.42 -4.86
CA CYS A 81 7.60 -14.78 -4.59
C CYS A 81 6.40 -15.72 -4.61
N TYR A 82 6.67 -16.99 -4.86
CA TYR A 82 5.68 -18.05 -4.78
C TYR A 82 6.18 -19.11 -3.83
N ILE A 83 5.27 -19.66 -3.01
CA ILE A 83 5.57 -20.72 -2.03
C ILE A 83 4.89 -22.01 -2.44
N THR A 84 5.47 -23.13 -2.02
CA THR A 84 4.89 -24.45 -2.32
C THR A 84 3.51 -24.61 -1.68
N PRO A 85 2.58 -25.38 -2.30
CA PRO A 85 1.27 -25.66 -1.73
C PRO A 85 1.33 -26.33 -0.34
N GLU A 86 2.33 -27.16 -0.08
CA GLU A 86 2.53 -27.82 1.22
C GLU A 86 2.88 -26.81 2.31
N PHE A 87 3.74 -25.84 1.99
CA PHE A 87 4.08 -24.77 2.93
C PHE A 87 2.86 -23.86 3.18
N HIS A 88 2.12 -23.51 2.14
CA HIS A 88 0.88 -22.76 2.27
C HIS A 88 -0.12 -23.49 3.17
N GLN A 89 -0.37 -24.78 2.92
CA GLN A 89 -1.30 -25.60 3.70
C GLN A 89 -0.89 -25.65 5.18
N LYS A 90 0.39 -25.78 5.47
CA LYS A 90 0.90 -25.73 6.85
C LYS A 90 0.64 -24.38 7.53
N HIS A 91 0.55 -23.31 6.75
CA HIS A 91 0.33 -21.94 7.21
C HIS A 91 -1.01 -21.38 6.71
N ILE A 92 -2.01 -22.21 6.49
CA ILE A 92 -3.33 -21.85 5.95
C ILE A 92 -4.04 -20.76 6.76
N ARG A 93 -3.79 -20.69 8.07
CA ARG A 93 -4.32 -19.62 8.92
C ARG A 93 -3.90 -18.20 8.49
N ASN A 94 -2.82 -18.08 7.70
CA ASN A 94 -2.31 -16.81 7.17
C ASN A 94 -2.77 -16.56 5.74
N GLU A 95 -3.63 -17.43 5.18
CA GLU A 95 -4.28 -17.20 3.91
C GLU A 95 -5.04 -15.88 3.93
N LEU A 96 -4.85 -15.10 2.86
CA LEU A 96 -5.44 -13.78 2.70
C LEU A 96 -6.85 -13.89 2.15
N LYS A 97 -7.74 -13.10 2.72
CA LYS A 97 -9.15 -13.03 2.34
C LYS A 97 -9.47 -11.66 1.77
N LEU A 98 -10.50 -11.61 0.97
CA LEU A 98 -11.04 -10.35 0.45
C LEU A 98 -11.31 -9.36 1.59
N ASN A 99 -10.91 -8.11 1.40
CA ASN A 99 -11.03 -7.03 2.38
C ASN A 99 -10.17 -7.19 3.65
N ASP A 100 -9.25 -8.18 3.73
CA ASP A 100 -8.19 -8.12 4.73
C ASP A 100 -7.34 -6.86 4.51
N ILE A 101 -6.84 -6.26 5.58
CA ILE A 101 -5.83 -5.20 5.48
C ILE A 101 -4.47 -5.83 5.79
N LEU A 102 -3.51 -5.60 4.91
CA LEU A 102 -2.11 -5.91 5.14
C LEU A 102 -1.37 -4.66 5.58
N MET A 103 -0.55 -4.78 6.62
CA MET A 103 0.31 -3.69 7.09
C MET A 103 1.75 -4.14 7.26
N VAL A 104 2.67 -3.33 6.76
CA VAL A 104 4.11 -3.54 6.94
C VAL A 104 4.47 -3.30 8.40
N GLN A 105 4.93 -4.36 9.08
CA GLN A 105 5.32 -4.28 10.49
C GLN A 105 6.77 -3.87 10.72
N SER A 106 7.64 -3.98 9.71
CA SER A 106 9.09 -3.70 9.83
C SER A 106 9.61 -3.04 8.55
N GLY A 107 10.61 -2.16 8.66
CA GLY A 107 11.15 -1.39 7.53
C GLY A 107 10.29 -0.16 7.26
N HIS A 108 9.51 -0.13 6.17
CA HIS A 108 8.54 0.94 5.86
C HIS A 108 7.27 0.77 6.71
N VAL A 109 7.46 0.87 8.02
CA VAL A 109 6.43 0.60 9.03
C VAL A 109 5.19 1.46 8.81
N GLY A 110 4.01 0.83 8.82
CA GLY A 110 2.72 1.50 8.71
C GLY A 110 2.17 1.61 7.29
N GLU A 111 2.96 1.30 6.25
CA GLU A 111 2.40 1.14 4.91
C GLU A 111 1.39 0.00 4.93
N CYS A 112 0.21 0.24 4.38
CA CYS A 112 -0.87 -0.74 4.41
C CYS A 112 -1.72 -0.68 3.15
N ALA A 113 -2.36 -1.81 2.80
CA ALA A 113 -3.23 -1.93 1.65
C ALA A 113 -4.36 -2.93 1.91
N VAL A 114 -5.45 -2.84 1.14
CA VAL A 114 -6.57 -3.78 1.19
C VAL A 114 -6.32 -4.93 0.21
N VAL A 115 -6.58 -6.15 0.66
CA VAL A 115 -6.56 -7.35 -0.18
C VAL A 115 -7.76 -7.31 -1.14
N THR A 116 -7.47 -7.22 -2.43
CA THR A 116 -8.45 -7.30 -3.52
C THR A 116 -8.60 -8.74 -4.02
N GLU A 117 -9.58 -9.01 -4.90
CA GLU A 117 -9.88 -10.34 -5.41
C GLU A 117 -8.67 -11.09 -5.98
N GLN A 118 -7.78 -10.36 -6.68
CA GLN A 118 -6.59 -10.95 -7.29
C GLN A 118 -5.55 -11.52 -6.30
N TYR A 119 -5.65 -11.16 -5.00
CA TYR A 119 -4.74 -11.62 -3.96
C TYR A 119 -5.40 -12.56 -2.95
N VAL A 120 -6.68 -12.88 -3.14
CA VAL A 120 -7.38 -13.88 -2.31
C VAL A 120 -6.71 -15.25 -2.49
N GLY A 121 -6.49 -15.97 -1.39
CA GLY A 121 -5.77 -17.24 -1.39
C GLY A 121 -4.24 -17.12 -1.33
N ALA A 122 -3.67 -15.92 -1.48
CA ALA A 122 -2.24 -15.69 -1.26
C ALA A 122 -1.86 -15.87 0.22
N ASN A 123 -0.56 -15.90 0.50
CA ASN A 123 -0.01 -15.88 1.85
C ASN A 123 0.99 -14.73 1.98
N CYS A 124 1.51 -14.44 3.17
CA CYS A 124 2.42 -13.32 3.34
C CYS A 124 3.52 -13.55 4.38
N HIS A 125 4.63 -12.83 4.18
CA HIS A 125 5.79 -12.81 5.05
C HIS A 125 5.76 -11.60 5.97
N ALA A 126 5.74 -11.82 7.28
CA ALA A 126 5.97 -10.80 8.30
C ALA A 126 5.15 -9.50 8.09
N LEU A 127 3.94 -9.63 7.60
CA LEU A 127 2.95 -8.55 7.54
C LEU A 127 1.95 -8.73 8.68
N ILE A 128 1.38 -7.64 9.17
CA ILE A 128 0.20 -7.72 10.02
C ILE A 128 -1.01 -7.89 9.10
N ILE A 129 -1.79 -8.95 9.34
CA ILE A 129 -3.05 -9.24 8.66
C ILE A 129 -4.18 -8.83 9.60
N MET A 130 -5.05 -7.94 9.16
CA MET A 130 -6.26 -7.52 9.89
C MET A 130 -7.48 -7.98 9.11
N SER A 131 -8.16 -9.02 9.62
CA SER A 131 -9.34 -9.60 8.95
C SER A 131 -10.60 -8.86 9.36
N ASN A 132 -11.33 -8.33 8.36
CA ASN A 132 -12.52 -7.52 8.55
C ASN A 132 -13.70 -8.34 9.09
N GLY A 133 -14.36 -7.85 10.13
CA GLY A 133 -15.58 -8.41 10.71
C GLY A 133 -16.88 -8.04 9.97
N GLY A 134 -16.81 -7.26 8.89
CA GLY A 134 -17.96 -6.91 8.04
C GLY A 134 -18.68 -5.60 8.39
N ASN A 135 -18.36 -4.96 9.51
CA ASN A 135 -19.06 -3.74 9.99
C ASN A 135 -18.26 -2.45 9.78
N CYS A 136 -17.19 -2.50 9.00
CA CYS A 136 -16.30 -1.37 8.72
C CYS A 136 -15.74 -1.49 7.31
N SER A 137 -15.53 -0.37 6.63
CA SER A 137 -14.84 -0.36 5.34
C SER A 137 -13.32 -0.47 5.54
N SER A 138 -12.72 -1.55 5.02
CA SER A 138 -11.25 -1.71 5.05
C SER A 138 -10.53 -0.59 4.31
N LYS A 139 -11.09 -0.11 3.19
CA LYS A 139 -10.54 1.03 2.45
C LYS A 139 -10.55 2.31 3.29
N TYR A 140 -11.64 2.57 4.02
CA TYR A 140 -11.72 3.71 4.93
C TYR A 140 -10.59 3.67 5.96
N VAL A 141 -10.36 2.51 6.58
CA VAL A 141 -9.28 2.32 7.56
C VAL A 141 -7.91 2.56 6.93
N VAL A 142 -7.65 2.02 5.74
CA VAL A 142 -6.38 2.24 5.03
C VAL A 142 -6.18 3.72 4.73
N HIS A 143 -7.19 4.41 4.22
CA HIS A 143 -7.10 5.86 3.99
C HIS A 143 -6.81 6.64 5.27
N TYR A 144 -7.49 6.30 6.39
CA TYR A 144 -7.23 6.95 7.68
C TYR A 144 -5.80 6.72 8.18
N LEU A 145 -5.31 5.48 8.10
CA LEU A 145 -3.94 5.14 8.53
C LEU A 145 -2.86 5.91 7.74
N HIS A 146 -3.16 6.28 6.50
CA HIS A 146 -2.26 7.08 5.66
C HIS A 146 -2.38 8.59 5.88
N THR A 147 -3.36 9.09 6.66
CA THR A 147 -3.42 10.51 7.02
C THR A 147 -2.24 10.93 7.89
N THR A 148 -1.98 12.22 7.97
CA THR A 148 -0.97 12.78 8.87
C THR A 148 -1.24 12.38 10.33
N GLU A 149 -2.50 12.41 10.77
CA GLU A 149 -2.89 12.00 12.12
C GLU A 149 -2.74 10.48 12.33
N GLY A 150 -3.16 9.65 11.36
CA GLY A 150 -2.97 8.21 11.39
C GLY A 150 -1.50 7.82 11.49
N LYS A 151 -0.65 8.41 10.65
CA LYS A 151 0.81 8.20 10.68
C LYS A 151 1.44 8.64 12.00
N LYS A 152 1.00 9.78 12.56
CA LYS A 152 1.45 10.25 13.87
C LYS A 152 1.10 9.26 14.98
N LYS A 153 -0.15 8.76 15.01
CA LYS A 153 -0.60 7.75 15.97
C LYS A 153 0.16 6.44 15.82
N LEU A 154 0.38 5.96 14.57
CA LEU A 154 1.20 4.78 14.30
C LEU A 154 2.64 4.96 14.80
N GLY A 155 3.22 6.14 14.62
CA GLY A 155 4.53 6.49 15.16
C GLY A 155 4.58 6.37 16.70
N GLY A 156 3.49 6.69 17.39
CA GLY A 156 3.38 6.58 18.85
C GLY A 156 3.37 5.15 19.39
N ILE A 157 2.96 4.17 18.58
CA ILE A 157 2.96 2.74 18.96
C ILE A 157 4.10 1.95 18.32
N THR A 158 4.94 2.64 17.53
CA THR A 158 6.11 2.03 16.89
C THR A 158 7.22 1.87 17.93
N THR A 159 7.78 0.68 18.04
CA THR A 159 8.87 0.34 18.93
C THR A 159 10.14 0.01 18.16
N GLY A 160 11.29 -0.06 18.85
CA GLY A 160 12.60 -0.40 18.28
C GLY A 160 13.47 0.83 18.00
N GLY A 161 14.78 0.61 17.98
CA GLY A 161 15.78 1.65 17.70
C GLY A 161 16.05 1.79 16.20
N THR A 162 17.12 1.13 15.72
CA THR A 162 17.52 1.16 14.30
C THR A 162 16.49 0.50 13.39
N VAL A 163 15.86 -0.59 13.83
CA VAL A 163 14.76 -1.24 13.11
C VAL A 163 13.47 -1.01 13.87
N LYS A 164 12.56 -0.29 13.24
CA LYS A 164 11.25 0.02 13.80
C LYS A 164 10.26 -1.11 13.57
N HIS A 165 9.38 -1.36 14.55
CA HIS A 165 8.35 -2.38 14.47
C HIS A 165 7.02 -1.90 15.04
N ILE A 166 5.93 -2.37 14.43
CA ILE A 166 4.58 -2.31 15.00
C ILE A 166 4.15 -3.74 15.34
N LEU A 167 3.57 -3.92 16.52
CA LEU A 167 3.07 -5.23 16.97
C LEU A 167 1.57 -5.37 16.63
N ALA A 168 1.14 -6.57 16.24
CA ALA A 168 -0.28 -6.89 16.02
C ALA A 168 -1.13 -6.63 17.28
N SER A 169 -0.58 -6.82 18.48
CA SER A 169 -1.24 -6.51 19.75
C SER A 169 -1.51 -5.03 19.94
N GLU A 170 -0.63 -4.16 19.47
CA GLU A 170 -0.83 -2.70 19.53
C GLU A 170 -1.86 -2.25 18.50
N MET A 171 -1.89 -2.86 17.30
CA MET A 171 -2.94 -2.59 16.31
C MET A 171 -4.34 -2.96 16.81
N LYS A 172 -4.48 -3.98 17.66
CA LYS A 172 -5.78 -4.30 18.31
C LYS A 172 -6.30 -3.16 19.18
N LYS A 173 -5.40 -2.41 19.82
CA LYS A 173 -5.74 -1.29 20.73
C LYS A 173 -5.80 0.04 19.99
N PHE A 174 -5.32 0.09 18.74
CA PHE A 174 -5.24 1.31 17.97
C PHE A 174 -6.63 1.89 17.73
N THR A 175 -6.81 3.18 18.01
CA THR A 175 -8.12 3.85 17.91
C THR A 175 -8.22 4.71 16.66
N ILE A 176 -9.36 4.61 16.00
CA ILE A 176 -9.70 5.41 14.83
C ILE A 176 -11.07 6.07 15.02
N PRO A 177 -11.31 7.25 14.42
CA PRO A 177 -12.66 7.77 14.29
C PRO A 177 -13.44 6.88 13.31
N LEU A 178 -14.64 6.47 13.67
CA LEU A 178 -15.49 5.62 12.84
C LEU A 178 -16.88 6.24 12.68
N PRO A 179 -17.11 6.98 11.58
CA PRO A 179 -18.44 7.47 11.24
C PRO A 179 -19.35 6.30 10.77
N PRO A 180 -20.66 6.53 10.61
CA PRO A 180 -21.57 5.53 10.02
C PRO A 180 -21.06 4.98 8.68
N LEU A 181 -21.39 3.71 8.35
CA LEU A 181 -20.87 3.02 7.16
C LEU A 181 -21.13 3.80 5.87
N ALA A 182 -22.31 4.39 5.72
CA ALA A 182 -22.65 5.23 4.55
C ALA A 182 -21.69 6.42 4.38
N GLU A 183 -21.24 7.02 5.47
CA GLU A 183 -20.27 8.12 5.42
C GLU A 183 -18.86 7.60 5.12
N GLN A 184 -18.47 6.43 5.64
CA GLN A 184 -17.22 5.77 5.26
C GLN A 184 -17.17 5.50 3.75
N GLU A 185 -18.26 4.97 3.18
CA GLU A 185 -18.37 4.68 1.74
C GLU A 185 -18.33 5.96 0.90
N ARG A 186 -18.99 7.04 1.35
CA ARG A 186 -18.94 8.34 0.70
C ARG A 186 -17.52 8.90 0.64
N ILE A 187 -16.79 8.83 1.78
CA ILE A 187 -15.40 9.27 1.87
C ILE A 187 -14.52 8.43 0.94
N VAL A 188 -14.61 7.10 1.01
CA VAL A 188 -13.86 6.17 0.16
C VAL A 188 -14.10 6.45 -1.32
N SER A 189 -15.38 6.55 -1.74
CA SER A 189 -15.73 6.85 -3.14
C SER A 189 -15.13 8.17 -3.62
N THR A 190 -15.10 9.19 -2.77
CA THR A 190 -14.50 10.48 -3.09
C THR A 190 -12.97 10.36 -3.24
N LEU A 191 -12.31 9.67 -2.31
CA LEU A 191 -10.86 9.48 -2.34
C LEU A 191 -10.42 8.57 -3.49
N ASP A 192 -11.17 7.50 -3.78
CA ASP A 192 -10.90 6.61 -4.91
C ASP A 192 -10.96 7.37 -6.25
N ARG A 193 -11.95 8.27 -6.44
CA ARG A 193 -12.02 9.12 -7.64
C ARG A 193 -10.87 10.10 -7.75
N LEU A 194 -10.47 10.72 -6.63
CA LEU A 194 -9.30 11.62 -6.61
C LEU A 194 -8.01 10.85 -6.92
N ASN A 195 -7.88 9.64 -6.39
CA ASN A 195 -6.71 8.79 -6.62
C ASN A 195 -6.65 8.26 -8.05
N ALA A 196 -7.78 7.87 -8.64
CA ALA A 196 -7.85 7.46 -10.05
C ALA A 196 -7.37 8.60 -10.96
N HIS A 197 -7.91 9.81 -10.78
CA HIS A 197 -7.47 10.97 -11.54
C HIS A 197 -5.99 11.30 -11.35
N TYR A 198 -5.46 11.12 -10.15
CA TYR A 198 -4.03 11.28 -9.88
C TYR A 198 -3.19 10.21 -10.60
N ASN A 199 -3.63 8.95 -10.61
CA ASN A 199 -2.92 7.85 -11.26
C ASN A 199 -2.93 7.98 -12.79
N ASP A 200 -4.03 8.42 -13.38
CA ASP A 200 -4.14 8.70 -14.83
C ASP A 200 -3.11 9.77 -15.23
N LEU A 201 -3.08 10.89 -14.50
CA LEU A 201 -2.09 11.94 -14.72
C LEU A 201 -0.65 11.45 -14.54
N TYR A 202 -0.40 10.57 -13.57
CA TYR A 202 0.92 9.99 -13.35
C TYR A 202 1.36 9.11 -14.53
N SER A 203 0.45 8.27 -15.03
CA SER A 203 0.69 7.40 -16.17
C SER A 203 1.03 8.23 -17.42
N ASP A 204 0.23 9.26 -17.72
CA ASP A 204 0.44 10.15 -18.86
C ASP A 204 1.79 10.88 -18.76
N LEU A 205 2.11 11.39 -17.58
CA LEU A 205 3.36 12.10 -17.31
C LEU A 205 4.58 11.20 -17.48
N THR A 206 4.49 9.97 -16.98
CA THR A 206 5.58 8.98 -17.08
C THR A 206 5.81 8.61 -18.54
N ALA A 207 4.74 8.34 -19.29
CA ALA A 207 4.82 8.04 -20.73
C ALA A 207 5.44 9.22 -21.52
N GLU A 208 5.09 10.46 -21.19
CA GLU A 208 5.70 11.65 -21.83
C GLU A 208 7.18 11.78 -21.49
N ILE A 209 7.57 11.57 -20.22
CA ILE A 209 9.00 11.60 -19.83
C ILE A 209 9.79 10.58 -20.61
N GLU A 210 9.33 9.35 -20.70
CA GLU A 210 10.01 8.27 -21.46
C GLU A 210 10.07 8.57 -22.96
N ALA A 211 9.01 9.10 -23.56
CA ALA A 211 9.00 9.50 -24.96
C ALA A 211 10.02 10.61 -25.23
N ARG A 212 10.12 11.61 -24.33
CA ARG A 212 11.10 12.69 -24.45
C ARG A 212 12.53 12.21 -24.23
N GLN A 213 12.74 11.25 -23.33
CA GLN A 213 14.04 10.64 -23.10
C GLN A 213 14.53 9.92 -24.39
N ARG A 214 13.68 9.08 -24.98
CA ARG A 214 13.97 8.41 -26.25
C ARG A 214 14.25 9.39 -27.39
N GLN A 215 13.48 10.48 -27.47
CA GLN A 215 13.68 11.53 -28.45
C GLN A 215 15.05 12.23 -28.28
N TYR A 216 15.42 12.54 -27.02
CA TYR A 216 16.70 13.15 -26.70
C TYR A 216 17.87 12.22 -27.08
N GLU A 217 17.79 10.94 -26.73
CA GLU A 217 18.82 9.94 -27.05
C GLU A 217 19.00 9.79 -28.56
N TYR A 218 17.89 9.71 -29.30
CA TYR A 218 17.94 9.65 -30.78
C TYR A 218 18.65 10.86 -31.39
N TYR A 219 18.28 12.09 -30.98
CA TYR A 219 18.93 13.29 -31.55
C TYR A 219 20.38 13.46 -31.09
N ARG A 220 20.68 13.12 -29.83
CA ARG A 220 22.05 13.10 -29.33
C ARG A 220 22.94 12.18 -30.19
N ASP A 221 22.51 10.97 -30.40
CA ASP A 221 23.28 10.00 -31.13
C ASP A 221 23.42 10.40 -32.60
N LYS A 222 22.36 10.94 -33.20
CA LYS A 222 22.41 11.47 -34.57
C LYS A 222 23.35 12.67 -34.73
N LEU A 223 23.43 13.54 -33.71
CA LEU A 223 24.30 14.72 -33.74
C LEU A 223 25.76 14.38 -33.42
N LEU A 224 26.01 13.32 -32.66
CA LEU A 224 27.35 12.89 -32.24
C LEU A 224 27.98 11.82 -33.16
N THR A 225 27.23 11.21 -34.06
CA THR A 225 27.75 10.33 -35.10
C THR A 225 28.31 11.17 -36.26
N PHE A 226 29.62 11.42 -36.23
CA PHE A 226 30.33 12.07 -37.33
C PHE A 226 30.79 11.00 -38.33
N GLU A 227 30.34 11.06 -39.58
CA GLU A 227 31.02 10.35 -40.64
C GLU A 227 32.34 11.08 -40.92
N PRO A 228 33.48 10.37 -40.99
CA PRO A 228 34.74 11.00 -41.41
C PRO A 228 34.58 11.57 -42.81
N ALA A 229 34.99 12.84 -43.00
CA ALA A 229 35.05 13.45 -44.32
C ALA A 229 35.94 12.57 -45.23
N LYS A 230 35.42 12.19 -46.42
CA LYS A 230 36.18 11.48 -47.43
C LYS A 230 37.24 12.40 -48.04
#